data_0e2821517a51fecf45044dfd7f1cc310
#
_entry.id   0e2821517a51fecf45044dfd7f1cc310
#
_cell.length_a   1.000
_cell.length_b   1.000
_cell.length_c   1.000
_cell.angle_alpha   90.00
_cell.angle_beta   90.00
_cell.angle_gamma   90.00
#
_symmetry.space_group_name_H-M   'P 1'
#
loop_
_entity.id
_entity.type
_entity.pdbx_description
1 polymer ?
#
loop_
_entity_poly.entity_id
_entity_poly.type
_entity_poly.pdbx_seq_one_letter_code
_entity_poly.pdbx_strand_id
1 'polypeptide(L)'
;MEHEDASNKDIRDEILRMLLMMKGGESICPSDVVRGLSQRWREMMPAVREVAADMVRDGSIEVIQKGEVVDIEERSIESIKGPIRLRLVKRTVE
;
A
#
# COMPACT_ATOMS: atom_id res chain seq x y z
N MET A 1 -19.73 -17.27 -7.67
CA MET A 1 -19.18 -16.93 -7.10
C MET A 1 -18.82 -16.00 -6.63
N GLU A 2 -18.81 -15.57 -6.30
CA GLU A 2 -18.44 -14.72 -5.95
C GLU A 2 -17.72 -14.49 -5.06
N HIS A 3 -16.83 -13.93 -4.96
CA HIS A 3 -16.17 -13.74 -3.92
C HIS A 3 -16.36 -12.54 -3.41
N GLU A 4 -16.22 -12.45 -2.21
CA GLU A 4 -16.50 -11.34 -1.49
C GLU A 4 -15.33 -10.53 -1.25
N ASP A 5 -14.14 -11.12 -1.23
CA ASP A 5 -12.91 -10.41 -0.90
C ASP A 5 -12.29 -9.89 -2.16
N ALA A 6 -11.67 -8.74 -2.08
CA ALA A 6 -11.01 -8.14 -3.21
C ALA A 6 -9.75 -8.93 -3.57
N SER A 7 -9.47 -9.01 -4.85
CA SER A 7 -8.27 -9.67 -5.34
C SER A 7 -7.06 -8.75 -5.14
N ASN A 8 -5.87 -9.33 -5.36
CA ASN A 8 -4.65 -8.52 -5.30
C ASN A 8 -4.68 -7.39 -6.31
N LYS A 9 -5.27 -7.64 -7.48
CA LYS A 9 -5.40 -6.58 -8.47
C LYS A 9 -6.30 -5.47 -7.95
N ASP A 10 -7.38 -5.83 -7.27
CA ASP A 10 -8.27 -4.83 -6.72
C ASP A 10 -7.55 -3.98 -5.67
N ILE A 11 -6.73 -4.62 -4.85
CA ILE A 11 -5.98 -3.90 -3.83
C ILE A 11 -5.00 -2.93 -4.49
N ARG A 12 -4.27 -3.41 -5.50
CA ARG A 12 -3.31 -2.58 -6.20
C ARG A 12 -3.99 -1.38 -6.85
N ASP A 13 -5.12 -1.63 -7.51
CA ASP A 13 -5.84 -0.56 -8.17
C ASP A 13 -6.34 0.47 -7.17
N GLU A 14 -6.79 0.01 -6.01
CA GLU A 14 -7.29 0.93 -5.01
C GLU A 14 -6.16 1.77 -4.40
N ILE A 15 -5.01 1.16 -4.15
CA ILE A 15 -3.87 1.91 -3.66
C ILE A 15 -3.53 3.02 -4.64
N LEU A 16 -3.43 2.68 -5.92
CA LEU A 16 -3.07 3.67 -6.92
C LEU A 16 -4.14 4.75 -7.04
N ARG A 17 -5.41 4.34 -7.02
CA ARG A 17 -6.49 5.30 -7.13
C ARG A 17 -6.44 6.31 -6.00
N MET A 18 -6.25 5.83 -4.77
CA MET A 18 -6.24 6.71 -3.63
C MET A 18 -5.04 7.64 -3.66
N LEU A 19 -3.88 7.10 -4.02
CA LEU A 19 -2.67 7.93 -4.04
C LEU A 19 -2.69 8.94 -5.16
N LEU A 20 -3.27 8.59 -6.30
CA LEU A 20 -3.35 9.52 -7.40
C LEU A 20 -4.32 10.65 -7.12
N MET A 21 -5.27 10.44 -6.23
CA MET A 21 -6.18 11.49 -5.84
C MET A 21 -5.58 12.43 -4.81
N MET A 22 -4.46 12.05 -4.20
CA MET A 22 -3.81 12.91 -3.24
C MET A 22 -2.98 13.96 -3.96
N LYS A 23 -2.78 15.09 -3.31
CA LYS A 23 -1.85 16.07 -3.82
C LYS A 23 -0.46 15.65 -3.43
N GLY A 24 0.49 15.96 -4.27
CA GLY A 24 1.82 15.40 -4.22
C GLY A 24 2.39 15.22 -2.85
N GLY A 25 2.93 14.07 -2.60
CA GLY A 25 3.65 13.82 -1.37
C GLY A 25 2.83 13.26 -0.22
N GLU A 26 1.51 13.18 -0.39
CA GLU A 26 0.69 12.69 0.69
C GLU A 26 0.72 11.17 0.73
N SER A 27 0.41 10.62 1.89
CA SER A 27 0.47 9.19 2.10
C SER A 27 -0.88 8.70 2.63
N ILE A 28 -1.07 7.39 2.50
CA ILE A 28 -2.29 6.76 2.99
C ILE A 28 -1.91 5.60 3.89
N CYS A 29 -2.85 5.22 4.73
CA CYS A 29 -2.69 4.08 5.61
C CYS A 29 -3.17 2.83 4.88
N PRO A 30 -2.45 1.71 4.99
CA PRO A 30 -2.92 0.50 4.31
C PRO A 30 -4.33 0.09 4.69
N SER A 31 -4.73 0.31 5.93
CA SER A 31 -6.08 -0.07 6.32
C SER A 31 -7.14 0.76 5.61
N ASP A 32 -6.82 2.00 5.22
CA ASP A 32 -7.78 2.81 4.49
C ASP A 32 -8.12 2.19 3.15
N VAL A 33 -7.14 1.52 2.54
CA VAL A 33 -7.34 0.88 1.26
C VAL A 33 -8.41 -0.19 1.37
N VAL A 34 -8.25 -1.08 2.34
CA VAL A 34 -9.13 -2.24 2.38
C VAL A 34 -10.46 -1.94 3.03
N ARG A 35 -10.53 -0.91 3.88
CA ARG A 35 -11.82 -0.53 4.43
C ARG A 35 -12.82 -0.16 3.34
N GLY A 36 -12.33 0.38 2.26
CA GLY A 36 -13.20 0.70 1.13
C GLY A 36 -13.50 -0.47 0.24
N LEU A 37 -12.80 -1.59 0.42
CA LEU A 37 -12.97 -2.73 -0.46
C LEU A 37 -13.78 -3.85 0.15
N SER A 38 -13.77 -3.99 1.49
CA SER A 38 -14.42 -5.12 2.10
C SER A 38 -14.75 -4.83 3.54
N GLN A 39 -15.86 -5.40 4.01
CA GLN A 39 -16.19 -5.33 5.42
C GLN A 39 -15.28 -6.22 6.24
N ARG A 40 -14.60 -7.15 5.58
CA ARG A 40 -13.66 -8.03 6.24
C ARG A 40 -12.25 -7.51 6.10
N TRP A 41 -12.10 -6.21 6.18
CA TRP A 41 -10.84 -5.55 5.85
C TRP A 41 -9.70 -5.99 6.76
N ARG A 42 -10.01 -6.34 8.02
CA ARG A 42 -8.94 -6.76 8.92
C ARG A 42 -8.26 -8.03 8.45
N GLU A 43 -9.04 -8.91 7.81
CA GLU A 43 -8.48 -10.14 7.28
C GLU A 43 -7.68 -9.91 6.02
N MET A 44 -7.87 -8.76 5.39
CA MET A 44 -7.15 -8.45 4.16
C MET A 44 -5.83 -7.74 4.40
N MET A 45 -5.54 -7.37 5.64
CA MET A 45 -4.31 -6.62 5.90
C MET A 45 -3.05 -7.34 5.44
N PRO A 46 -2.90 -8.66 5.65
CA PRO A 46 -1.70 -9.31 5.13
C PRO A 46 -1.58 -9.19 3.61
N ALA A 47 -2.71 -9.30 2.91
CA ALA A 47 -2.69 -9.19 1.46
C ALA A 47 -2.30 -7.79 1.02
N VAL A 48 -2.79 -6.76 1.73
CA VAL A 48 -2.42 -5.39 1.40
C VAL A 48 -0.93 -5.18 1.55
N ARG A 49 -0.36 -5.71 2.62
CA ARG A 49 1.08 -5.55 2.83
C ARG A 49 1.88 -6.26 1.74
N GLU A 50 1.41 -7.42 1.30
CA GLU A 50 2.07 -8.13 0.22
C GLU A 50 2.01 -7.35 -1.07
N VAL A 51 0.82 -6.85 -1.41
CA VAL A 51 0.68 -6.07 -2.63
C VAL A 51 1.52 -4.81 -2.56
N ALA A 52 1.52 -4.16 -1.39
CA ALA A 52 2.34 -2.96 -1.23
C ALA A 52 3.81 -3.27 -1.43
N ALA A 53 4.29 -4.40 -0.92
CA ALA A 53 5.68 -4.77 -1.10
C ALA A 53 6.02 -4.95 -2.57
N ASP A 54 5.12 -5.59 -3.32
CA ASP A 54 5.33 -5.74 -4.76
C ASP A 54 5.38 -4.40 -5.47
N MET A 55 4.53 -3.46 -5.05
CA MET A 55 4.51 -2.15 -5.67
C MET A 55 5.75 -1.33 -5.33
N VAL A 56 6.33 -1.57 -4.15
CA VAL A 56 7.60 -0.94 -3.82
C VAL A 56 8.70 -1.49 -4.73
N ARG A 57 8.68 -2.81 -4.93
CA ARG A 57 9.70 -3.42 -5.78
C ARG A 57 9.63 -2.96 -7.21
N ASP A 58 8.42 -2.68 -7.70
CA ASP A 58 8.30 -2.21 -9.08
C ASP A 58 8.45 -0.69 -9.19
N GLY A 59 8.68 -0.01 -8.05
CA GLY A 59 8.96 1.42 -8.08
C GLY A 59 7.76 2.33 -8.06
N SER A 60 6.57 1.78 -7.85
CA SER A 60 5.35 2.58 -7.86
C SER A 60 5.15 3.39 -6.59
N ILE A 61 5.44 2.79 -5.45
CA ILE A 61 5.19 3.44 -4.16
C ILE A 61 6.37 3.20 -3.24
N GLU A 62 6.34 3.88 -2.11
CA GLU A 62 7.31 3.65 -1.05
C GLU A 62 6.57 3.55 0.28
N VAL A 63 7.18 2.86 1.23
CA VAL A 63 6.64 2.68 2.57
C VAL A 63 7.29 3.68 3.49
N ILE A 64 6.47 4.36 4.27
CA ILE A 64 6.93 5.38 5.20
C ILE A 64 6.57 4.95 6.61
N GLN A 65 7.50 5.09 7.53
CA GLN A 65 7.21 4.89 8.93
C GLN A 65 7.88 5.99 9.71
N LYS A 66 7.09 6.66 10.52
CA LYS A 66 7.58 7.78 11.34
C LYS A 66 8.28 8.82 10.48
N GLY A 67 7.72 9.06 9.30
CA GLY A 67 8.23 10.09 8.43
C GLY A 67 9.43 9.71 7.59
N GLU A 68 9.89 8.47 7.70
CA GLU A 68 11.08 8.03 6.96
C GLU A 68 10.74 6.87 6.06
N VAL A 69 11.39 6.85 4.90
CA VAL A 69 11.21 5.74 3.96
C VAL A 69 11.85 4.49 4.54
N VAL A 70 11.11 3.38 4.50
CA VAL A 70 11.60 2.12 5.00
C VAL A 70 12.03 1.26 3.82
N ASP A 71 13.22 0.67 3.94
CA ASP A 71 13.74 -0.21 2.90
C ASP A 71 13.23 -1.61 3.17
N ILE A 72 12.24 -2.03 2.39
CA ILE A 72 11.63 -3.34 2.63
C ILE A 72 12.42 -4.47 1.99
N GLU A 73 13.47 -4.15 1.26
CA GLU A 73 14.34 -5.21 0.76
C GLU A 73 15.31 -5.67 1.83
N GLU A 74 15.69 -4.78 2.72
CA GLU A 74 16.49 -5.17 3.87
C GLU A 74 15.62 -5.73 4.97
N ARG A 75 14.41 -5.21 5.10
CA ARG A 75 13.49 -5.65 6.12
C ARG A 75 12.19 -6.05 5.46
N SER A 76 11.77 -7.27 5.70
CA SER A 76 10.49 -7.71 5.20
C SER A 76 9.40 -6.78 5.71
N ILE A 77 8.45 -6.45 4.84
CA ILE A 77 7.37 -5.57 5.26
C ILE A 77 6.60 -6.20 6.41
N GLU A 78 6.59 -7.51 6.48
CA GLU A 78 5.88 -8.20 7.56
C GLU A 78 6.59 -8.10 8.88
N SER A 79 7.89 -7.81 8.86
CA SER A 79 8.64 -7.68 10.10
C SER A 79 8.61 -6.24 10.63
N ILE A 80 8.05 -5.31 9.88
CA ILE A 80 7.94 -3.93 10.34
C ILE A 80 6.78 -3.83 11.30
N LYS A 81 7.08 -3.40 12.52
CA LYS A 81 6.06 -3.27 13.53
C LYS A 81 5.58 -1.84 13.61
N GLY A 82 4.30 -1.69 13.92
CA GLY A 82 3.71 -0.39 14.06
C GLY A 82 3.12 0.11 12.76
N PRO A 83 2.49 1.28 12.79
CA PRO A 83 1.78 1.78 11.62
C PRO A 83 2.76 2.20 10.53
N ILE A 84 2.38 1.90 9.32
CA ILE A 84 3.12 2.33 8.15
C ILE A 84 2.18 3.11 7.26
N ARG A 85 2.75 3.88 6.33
CA ARG A 85 1.98 4.62 5.36
C ARG A 85 2.57 4.36 3.99
N LEU A 86 1.74 4.54 2.96
CA LEU A 86 2.15 4.32 1.58
C LEU A 86 2.10 5.64 0.85
N ARG A 87 3.08 5.87 -0.02
CA ARG A 87 3.18 7.12 -0.76
C ARG A 87 3.66 6.83 -2.16
N LEU A 88 3.13 7.58 -3.12
CA LEU A 88 3.58 7.47 -4.50
C LEU A 88 5.03 7.90 -4.61
N VAL A 89 5.80 7.11 -5.34
CA VAL A 89 7.15 7.52 -5.66
C VAL A 89 7.08 8.58 -6.74
N LYS A 90 7.72 9.72 -6.49
CA LYS A 90 7.73 10.77 -7.45
C LYS A 90 8.86 10.50 -8.41
N ARG A 91 8.51 10.23 -9.66
CA ARG A 91 9.52 9.98 -10.65
C ARG A 91 9.85 11.24 -11.37
N THR A 92 11.15 11.49 -11.50
CA THR A 92 11.61 12.58 -12.31
C THR A 92 11.71 12.09 -13.73
N VAL A 93 11.07 12.80 -14.64
CA VAL A 93 11.09 12.43 -16.02
C VAL A 93 12.02 13.39 -16.73
N GLU A 94 12.95 12.82 -17.45
CA GLU A 94 13.90 13.66 -18.13
C GLU A 94 13.37 14.13 -19.41
#